data_022f4a85c49da13e1c3ca4b498ee3831
#
_entry.id   022f4a85c49da13e1c3ca4b498ee3831
#
_cell.length_a   1.000
_cell.length_b   1.000
_cell.length_c   1.000
_cell.angle_alpha   90.00
_cell.angle_beta   90.00
_cell.angle_gamma   90.00
#
_symmetry.space_group_name_H-M   'P 1'
#
loop_
_entity.id
_entity.type
_entity.pdbx_description
1 polymer ?
#
loop_
_entity_poly.entity_id
_entity_poly.type
_entity_poly.pdbx_seq_one_letter_code
_entity_poly.pdbx_strand_id
1 'polypeptide(L)'
;MHGGDIYRNSAELDFSVNISPLGVPRRVAEALRNSLLYVERYPDLRCEKLVKLLSEKHRVDEDKIICGNGASELIMAISHAAMPEKAVLTAPGFSGYEHALKAVGAEIVYYYLKEETGFGIGEDMFSLLEEKRPSVIFFANPNNPSGKAVSAAWMEKLAKLCARTGTLLVIDECFSEMVSGNMEVSFEKRMV
;
A
#
# COMPACT_ATOMS: atom_id res chain seq x y z
N MET A 1 4.26 17.08 -0.68
CA MET A 1 4.88 17.39 0.64
C MET A 1 4.51 16.22 1.54
N HIS A 2 5.48 15.56 2.17
CA HIS A 2 5.23 14.47 3.13
C HIS A 2 4.86 15.08 4.48
N GLY A 3 3.86 14.51 5.17
CA GLY A 3 3.55 14.87 6.55
C GLY A 3 4.65 14.44 7.54
N GLY A 4 4.52 14.79 8.83
CA GLY A 4 5.44 14.39 9.90
C GLY A 4 6.70 15.24 10.03
N ASP A 5 6.80 16.38 9.38
CA ASP A 5 7.92 17.31 9.57
C ASP A 5 7.75 18.10 10.88
N ILE A 6 7.95 17.41 11.99
CA ILE A 6 7.90 18.00 13.35
C ILE A 6 9.13 18.89 13.63
N TYR A 7 10.15 18.85 12.80
CA TYR A 7 11.38 19.63 12.98
C TYR A 7 11.24 21.08 12.50
N ARG A 8 10.35 21.29 11.50
CA ARG A 8 10.11 22.62 10.91
C ARG A 8 8.72 23.17 11.25
N ASN A 9 7.81 22.31 11.73
CA ASN A 9 6.44 22.66 12.07
C ASN A 9 6.17 22.24 13.51
N SER A 10 5.85 23.21 14.36
CA SER A 10 5.34 22.96 15.71
C SER A 10 3.83 23.06 15.69
N ALA A 11 3.12 21.95 15.78
CA ALA A 11 1.68 21.90 15.92
C ALA A 11 1.32 21.21 17.24
N GLU A 12 0.30 21.72 17.94
CA GLU A 12 -0.24 21.05 19.15
C GLU A 12 -0.92 19.72 18.78
N LEU A 13 -1.51 19.66 17.58
CA LEU A 13 -2.15 18.47 17.02
C LEU A 13 -1.61 18.23 15.61
N ASP A 14 -1.06 17.04 15.38
CA ASP A 14 -0.53 16.63 14.08
C ASP A 14 -1.45 15.59 13.44
N PHE A 15 -2.13 15.98 12.37
CA PHE A 15 -2.96 15.11 11.51
C PHE A 15 -2.29 14.79 10.18
N SER A 16 -1.01 15.10 10.02
CA SER A 16 -0.30 14.91 8.75
C SER A 16 0.24 13.50 8.54
N VAL A 17 0.27 12.68 9.61
CA VAL A 17 0.74 11.29 9.58
C VAL A 17 -0.13 10.37 10.42
N ASN A 18 -0.23 9.12 9.98
CA ASN A 18 -0.96 8.07 10.69
C ASN A 18 0.02 7.31 11.59
N ILE A 19 0.17 7.75 12.82
CA ILE A 19 0.98 7.09 13.85
C ILE A 19 0.10 6.64 15.01
N SER A 20 0.50 5.54 15.68
CA SER A 20 -0.24 5.06 16.85
C SER A 20 -0.13 6.04 18.01
N PRO A 21 -1.24 6.54 18.58
CA PRO A 21 -1.21 7.38 19.76
C PRO A 21 -0.78 6.62 21.03
N LEU A 22 -0.77 5.28 20.99
CA LEU A 22 -0.34 4.43 22.12
C LEU A 22 1.18 4.24 22.19
N GLY A 23 1.93 4.80 21.23
CA GLY A 23 3.37 4.66 21.15
C GLY A 23 3.83 3.24 20.75
N VAL A 24 5.09 2.94 21.06
CA VAL A 24 5.71 1.65 20.70
C VAL A 24 5.33 0.57 21.73
N PRO A 25 4.80 -0.59 21.29
CA PRO A 25 4.50 -1.70 22.20
C PRO A 25 5.74 -2.17 22.95
N ARG A 26 5.57 -2.50 24.24
CA ARG A 26 6.68 -2.89 25.13
C ARG A 26 7.56 -4.00 24.55
N ARG A 27 6.96 -5.06 23.99
CA ARG A 27 7.70 -6.18 23.38
C ARG A 27 8.56 -5.73 22.20
N VAL A 28 8.06 -4.78 21.41
CA VAL A 28 8.82 -4.21 20.27
C VAL A 28 9.99 -3.38 20.79
N ALA A 29 9.77 -2.54 21.81
CA ALA A 29 10.84 -1.75 22.43
C ALA A 29 11.94 -2.63 23.04
N GLU A 30 11.58 -3.73 23.69
CA GLU A 30 12.52 -4.73 24.22
C GLU A 30 13.31 -5.42 23.10
N ALA A 31 12.65 -5.85 22.03
CA ALA A 31 13.30 -6.46 20.87
C ALA A 31 14.30 -5.51 20.20
N LEU A 32 13.94 -4.23 20.05
CA LEU A 32 14.83 -3.19 19.50
C LEU A 32 16.06 -2.98 20.39
N ARG A 33 15.92 -2.91 21.72
CA ARG A 33 17.07 -2.81 22.63
C ARG A 33 18.00 -4.02 22.48
N ASN A 34 17.46 -5.22 22.39
CA ASN A 34 18.24 -6.43 22.23
C ASN A 34 18.94 -6.50 20.87
N SER A 35 18.35 -5.91 19.83
CA SER A 35 18.95 -5.88 18.49
C SER A 35 20.23 -5.05 18.42
N LEU A 36 20.43 -4.09 19.34
CA LEU A 36 21.66 -3.29 19.41
C LEU A 36 22.93 -4.15 19.62
N LEU A 37 22.80 -5.36 20.16
CA LEU A 37 23.93 -6.30 20.30
C LEU A 37 24.42 -6.84 18.94
N TYR A 38 23.69 -6.61 17.88
CA TYR A 38 23.93 -7.18 16.54
C TYR A 38 24.11 -6.13 15.45
N VAL A 39 24.11 -4.82 15.79
CA VAL A 39 24.19 -3.72 14.78
C VAL A 39 25.49 -3.71 13.97
N GLU A 40 26.55 -4.37 14.47
CA GLU A 40 27.84 -4.53 13.77
C GLU A 40 27.76 -5.54 12.61
N ARG A 41 26.69 -6.34 12.53
CA ARG A 41 26.52 -7.38 11.53
C ARG A 41 25.73 -6.87 10.35
N TYR A 42 26.07 -7.36 9.15
CA TYR A 42 25.17 -7.18 8.02
C TYR A 42 23.82 -7.84 8.29
N PRO A 43 22.72 -7.20 7.89
CA PRO A 43 21.40 -7.81 8.02
C PRO A 43 21.28 -9.05 7.13
N ASP A 44 20.36 -9.94 7.51
CA ASP A 44 19.96 -11.07 6.65
C ASP A 44 19.26 -10.51 5.40
N LEU A 45 19.94 -10.64 4.25
CA LEU A 45 19.43 -10.12 2.96
C LEU A 45 18.15 -10.80 2.48
N ARG A 46 17.87 -12.01 2.95
CA ARG A 46 16.68 -12.78 2.59
C ARG A 46 15.57 -12.64 3.60
N CYS A 47 15.84 -12.03 4.78
CA CYS A 47 14.89 -11.93 5.87
C CYS A 47 14.25 -13.29 6.24
N GLU A 48 14.99 -14.40 6.15
CA GLU A 48 14.47 -15.79 6.18
C GLU A 48 13.53 -16.03 7.37
N LYS A 49 13.93 -15.59 8.56
CA LYS A 49 13.11 -15.75 9.76
C LYS A 49 11.78 -14.98 9.68
N LEU A 50 11.80 -13.77 9.13
CA LEU A 50 10.61 -12.94 8.96
C LEU A 50 9.70 -13.52 7.86
N VAL A 51 10.26 -13.91 6.73
CA VAL A 51 9.55 -14.54 5.60
C VAL A 51 8.81 -15.79 6.08
N LYS A 52 9.48 -16.67 6.84
CA LYS A 52 8.86 -17.87 7.40
C LYS A 52 7.67 -17.54 8.31
N LEU A 53 7.82 -16.55 9.23
CA LEU A 53 6.73 -16.15 10.12
C LEU A 53 5.55 -15.53 9.36
N LEU A 54 5.82 -14.77 8.31
CA LEU A 54 4.79 -14.20 7.43
C LEU A 54 4.09 -15.29 6.63
N SER A 55 4.84 -16.26 6.08
CA SER A 55 4.30 -17.42 5.38
C SER A 55 3.32 -18.20 6.26
N GLU A 56 3.72 -18.50 7.50
CA GLU A 56 2.86 -19.18 8.48
C GLU A 56 1.60 -18.37 8.83
N LYS A 57 1.77 -17.04 9.07
CA LYS A 57 0.67 -16.14 9.41
C LYS A 57 -0.36 -16.01 8.28
N HIS A 58 0.13 -15.79 7.06
CA HIS A 58 -0.70 -15.46 5.89
C HIS A 58 -1.05 -16.69 5.05
N ARG A 59 -0.43 -17.85 5.32
CA ARG A 59 -0.59 -19.11 4.56
C ARG A 59 -0.25 -18.95 3.09
N VAL A 60 0.83 -18.23 2.82
CA VAL A 60 1.39 -17.97 1.49
C VAL A 60 2.78 -18.60 1.44
N ASP A 61 3.16 -19.16 0.30
CA ASP A 61 4.47 -19.78 0.11
C ASP A 61 5.60 -18.75 0.31
N GLU A 62 6.71 -19.17 0.91
CA GLU A 62 7.84 -18.28 1.23
C GLU A 62 8.43 -17.60 -0.01
N ASP A 63 8.41 -18.25 -1.16
CA ASP A 63 8.89 -17.71 -2.44
C ASP A 63 8.01 -16.60 -3.04
N LYS A 64 6.81 -16.40 -2.48
CA LYS A 64 5.89 -15.33 -2.85
C LYS A 64 5.96 -14.12 -1.91
N ILE A 65 6.90 -14.13 -0.95
CA ILE A 65 7.03 -13.07 0.05
C ILE A 65 8.34 -12.31 -0.14
N ILE A 66 8.24 -10.99 -0.25
CA ILE A 66 9.37 -10.07 -0.28
C ILE A 66 9.22 -9.08 0.87
N CYS A 67 10.28 -8.94 1.68
CA CYS A 67 10.34 -7.96 2.75
C CYS A 67 11.14 -6.73 2.32
N GLY A 68 10.72 -5.55 2.79
CA GLY A 68 11.40 -4.29 2.56
C GLY A 68 11.33 -3.35 3.77
N ASN A 69 12.10 -2.28 3.74
CA ASN A 69 12.12 -1.26 4.80
C ASN A 69 10.93 -0.29 4.65
N GLY A 70 9.76 -0.81 4.95
CA GLY A 70 8.48 -0.13 4.78
C GLY A 70 7.92 -0.20 3.36
N ALA A 71 6.65 0.18 3.22
CA ALA A 71 5.93 0.15 1.94
C ALA A 71 6.62 0.99 0.85
N SER A 72 7.28 2.09 1.22
CA SER A 72 7.93 2.98 0.25
C SER A 72 9.04 2.29 -0.55
N GLU A 73 9.85 1.43 0.08
CA GLU A 73 10.86 0.66 -0.63
C GLU A 73 10.22 -0.33 -1.60
N LEU A 74 9.18 -1.04 -1.17
CA LEU A 74 8.46 -1.99 -2.02
C LEU A 74 7.76 -1.32 -3.20
N ILE A 75 7.14 -0.17 -2.98
CA ILE A 75 6.50 0.64 -4.04
C ILE A 75 7.53 1.07 -5.08
N MET A 76 8.70 1.55 -4.64
CA MET A 76 9.81 1.90 -5.54
C MET A 76 10.30 0.67 -6.31
N ALA A 77 10.52 -0.45 -5.62
CA ALA A 77 10.99 -1.69 -6.23
C ALA A 77 10.01 -2.20 -7.29
N ILE A 78 8.71 -2.22 -7.00
CA ILE A 78 7.65 -2.62 -7.94
C ILE A 78 7.66 -1.69 -9.17
N SER A 79 7.73 -0.36 -8.94
CA SER A 79 7.74 0.61 -10.03
C SER A 79 8.94 0.43 -10.96
N HIS A 80 10.14 0.18 -10.39
CA HIS A 80 11.34 -0.09 -11.18
C HIS A 80 11.28 -1.44 -11.91
N ALA A 81 10.74 -2.47 -11.28
CA ALA A 81 10.62 -3.78 -11.90
C ALA A 81 9.59 -3.79 -13.04
N ALA A 82 8.49 -3.09 -12.86
CA ALA A 82 7.40 -3.03 -13.85
C ALA A 82 7.67 -2.03 -14.98
N MET A 83 8.44 -0.95 -14.72
CA MET A 83 8.71 0.14 -15.69
C MET A 83 7.45 0.55 -16.48
N PRO A 84 6.35 0.91 -15.80
CA PRO A 84 5.08 1.13 -16.46
C PRO A 84 5.12 2.39 -17.34
N GLU A 85 4.56 2.32 -18.54
CA GLU A 85 4.39 3.49 -19.40
C GLU A 85 3.28 4.41 -18.86
N LYS A 86 2.18 3.81 -18.39
CA LYS A 86 1.01 4.51 -17.87
C LYS A 86 0.52 3.88 -16.58
N ALA A 87 0.18 4.72 -15.61
CA ALA A 87 -0.36 4.30 -14.33
C ALA A 87 -1.66 5.02 -13.99
N VAL A 88 -2.55 4.35 -13.25
CA VAL A 88 -3.73 4.97 -12.64
C VAL A 88 -3.54 5.07 -11.14
N LEU A 89 -3.86 6.24 -10.58
CA LEU A 89 -3.86 6.52 -9.15
C LEU A 89 -5.18 7.18 -8.73
N THR A 90 -5.62 6.93 -7.51
CA THR A 90 -6.70 7.71 -6.87
C THR A 90 -6.17 9.06 -6.36
N ALA A 91 -6.98 10.11 -6.48
CA ALA A 91 -6.71 11.42 -5.90
C ALA A 91 -7.96 11.95 -5.17
N PRO A 92 -7.86 12.26 -3.84
CA PRO A 92 -6.66 12.17 -3.02
C PRO A 92 -6.19 10.74 -2.79
N GLY A 93 -4.86 10.55 -2.72
CA GLY A 93 -4.21 9.26 -2.51
C GLY A 93 -2.84 9.41 -1.86
N PHE A 94 -2.20 8.30 -1.54
CA PHE A 94 -0.86 8.31 -0.95
C PHE A 94 0.19 8.79 -1.97
N SER A 95 0.88 9.88 -1.64
CA SER A 95 1.85 10.54 -2.53
C SER A 95 3.07 9.69 -2.88
N GLY A 96 3.35 8.64 -2.11
CA GLY A 96 4.46 7.71 -2.38
C GLY A 96 4.33 6.98 -3.72
N TYR A 97 3.12 6.66 -4.16
CA TYR A 97 2.89 6.03 -5.47
C TYR A 97 3.28 6.97 -6.61
N GLU A 98 2.80 8.23 -6.54
CA GLU A 98 3.13 9.24 -7.54
C GLU A 98 4.64 9.48 -7.61
N HIS A 99 5.30 9.55 -6.45
CA HIS A 99 6.75 9.75 -6.38
C HIS A 99 7.51 8.61 -7.07
N ALA A 100 7.15 7.37 -6.79
CA ALA A 100 7.80 6.19 -7.37
C ALA A 100 7.56 6.09 -8.88
N LEU A 101 6.33 6.35 -9.34
CA LEU A 101 5.97 6.31 -10.76
C LEU A 101 6.63 7.41 -11.56
N LYS A 102 6.74 8.63 -11.01
CA LYS A 102 7.49 9.73 -11.64
C LYS A 102 8.97 9.42 -11.76
N ALA A 103 9.55 8.71 -10.79
CA ALA A 103 10.97 8.33 -10.82
C ALA A 103 11.30 7.40 -12.01
N VAL A 104 10.33 6.62 -12.47
CA VAL A 104 10.49 5.73 -13.66
C VAL A 104 9.89 6.32 -14.94
N GLY A 105 9.43 7.59 -14.90
CA GLY A 105 8.93 8.30 -16.09
C GLY A 105 7.53 7.90 -16.55
N ALA A 106 6.72 7.27 -15.70
CA ALA A 106 5.37 6.85 -16.05
C ALA A 106 4.42 8.05 -16.25
N GLU A 107 3.54 7.97 -17.26
CA GLU A 107 2.37 8.84 -17.41
C GLU A 107 1.37 8.50 -16.30
N ILE A 108 0.91 9.51 -15.54
CA ILE A 108 -0.03 9.28 -14.44
C ILE A 108 -1.42 9.82 -14.81
N VAL A 109 -2.40 8.94 -14.77
CA VAL A 109 -3.82 9.26 -14.92
C VAL A 109 -4.47 9.21 -13.53
N TYR A 110 -5.12 10.29 -13.13
CA TYR A 110 -5.78 10.36 -11.84
C TYR A 110 -7.27 10.02 -11.95
N TYR A 111 -7.72 9.15 -11.05
CA TYR A 111 -9.13 8.97 -10.74
C TYR A 111 -9.47 9.84 -9.54
N TYR A 112 -10.19 10.93 -9.79
CA TYR A 112 -10.55 11.90 -8.75
C TYR A 112 -11.71 11.42 -7.91
N LEU A 113 -11.46 11.22 -6.61
CA LEU A 113 -12.50 10.95 -5.63
C LEU A 113 -13.27 12.25 -5.33
N LYS A 114 -14.59 12.15 -5.22
CA LYS A 114 -15.46 13.31 -5.09
C LYS A 114 -16.04 13.44 -3.69
N GLU A 115 -16.15 14.65 -3.20
CA GLU A 115 -16.75 14.96 -1.90
C GLU A 115 -18.21 14.52 -1.84
N GLU A 116 -18.96 14.70 -2.94
CA GLU A 116 -20.37 14.34 -3.04
C GLU A 116 -20.62 12.83 -2.82
N THR A 117 -19.63 12.00 -3.08
CA THR A 117 -19.65 10.55 -2.82
C THR A 117 -18.94 10.20 -1.51
N GLY A 118 -18.60 11.20 -0.67
CA GLY A 118 -17.80 11.04 0.53
C GLY A 118 -16.42 10.45 0.25
N PHE A 119 -15.80 10.77 -0.87
CA PHE A 119 -14.52 10.26 -1.35
C PHE A 119 -14.51 8.72 -1.51
N GLY A 120 -15.66 8.13 -1.80
CA GLY A 120 -15.79 6.72 -2.16
C GLY A 120 -15.37 6.46 -3.60
N ILE A 121 -14.99 5.21 -3.90
CA ILE A 121 -14.61 4.76 -5.24
C ILE A 121 -15.84 4.12 -5.89
N GLY A 122 -16.19 4.62 -7.08
CA GLY A 122 -17.36 4.18 -7.85
C GLY A 122 -17.05 3.10 -8.88
N GLU A 123 -18.12 2.63 -9.54
CA GLU A 123 -18.02 1.67 -10.65
C GLU A 123 -17.45 2.32 -11.93
N ASP A 124 -17.43 3.65 -12.01
CA ASP A 124 -16.84 4.42 -13.11
C ASP A 124 -15.31 4.27 -13.21
N MET A 125 -14.65 3.81 -12.13
CA MET A 125 -13.26 3.39 -12.15
C MET A 125 -13.01 2.30 -13.20
N PHE A 126 -13.92 1.35 -13.35
CA PHE A 126 -13.77 0.27 -14.33
C PHE A 126 -13.78 0.81 -15.76
N SER A 127 -14.67 1.75 -16.07
CA SER A 127 -14.73 2.42 -17.38
C SER A 127 -13.44 3.18 -17.68
N LEU A 128 -12.90 3.89 -16.67
CA LEU A 128 -11.61 4.58 -16.80
C LEU A 128 -10.48 3.59 -17.15
N LEU A 129 -10.41 2.47 -16.46
CA LEU A 129 -9.36 1.46 -16.69
C LEU A 129 -9.50 0.80 -18.08
N GLU A 130 -10.71 0.53 -18.53
CA GLU A 130 -10.97 -0.02 -19.87
C GLU A 130 -10.58 0.98 -20.97
N GLU A 131 -10.86 2.28 -20.78
CA GLU A 131 -10.51 3.33 -21.71
C GLU A 131 -9.01 3.60 -21.77
N LYS A 132 -8.39 3.81 -20.60
CA LYS A 132 -6.99 4.24 -20.48
C LYS A 132 -5.97 3.12 -20.60
N ARG A 133 -6.37 1.88 -20.34
CA ARG A 133 -5.53 0.66 -20.37
C ARG A 133 -4.15 0.88 -19.75
N PRO A 134 -4.09 1.22 -18.45
CA PRO A 134 -2.81 1.48 -17.80
C PRO A 134 -1.98 0.20 -17.69
N SER A 135 -0.65 0.35 -17.64
CA SER A 135 0.27 -0.76 -17.35
C SER A 135 0.17 -1.19 -15.89
N VAL A 136 -0.12 -0.24 -15.00
CA VAL A 136 -0.24 -0.50 -13.56
C VAL A 136 -1.32 0.38 -12.91
N ILE A 137 -1.97 -0.16 -11.89
CA ILE A 137 -2.75 0.61 -10.92
C ILE A 137 -2.22 0.34 -9.52
N PHE A 138 -1.88 1.39 -8.76
CA PHE A 138 -1.69 1.31 -7.31
C PHE A 138 -3.00 1.66 -6.63
N PHE A 139 -3.47 0.75 -5.78
CA PHE A 139 -4.78 0.84 -5.17
C PHE A 139 -4.71 0.58 -3.66
N ALA A 140 -4.94 1.61 -2.85
CA ALA A 140 -5.00 1.45 -1.40
C ALA A 140 -6.40 1.06 -0.95
N ASN A 141 -6.52 0.01 -0.14
CA ASN A 141 -7.78 -0.44 0.45
C ASN A 141 -7.61 -0.81 1.93
N PRO A 142 -8.05 0.02 2.86
CA PRO A 142 -8.69 1.36 2.70
C PRO A 142 -7.82 2.41 2.04
N ASN A 143 -8.46 3.35 1.33
CA ASN A 143 -7.75 4.46 0.70
C ASN A 143 -7.19 5.44 1.75
N ASN A 144 -5.97 5.85 1.58
CA ASN A 144 -5.34 6.92 2.37
C ASN A 144 -5.29 8.19 1.48
N PRO A 145 -5.89 9.34 1.88
CA PRO A 145 -6.29 9.68 3.26
C PRO A 145 -7.78 9.50 3.58
N SER A 146 -8.65 9.12 2.62
CA SER A 146 -10.11 9.17 2.83
C SER A 146 -10.63 8.14 3.84
N GLY A 147 -9.88 7.07 4.12
CA GLY A 147 -10.30 5.97 4.98
C GLY A 147 -11.42 5.11 4.37
N LYS A 148 -11.84 5.39 3.13
CA LYS A 148 -12.89 4.61 2.45
C LYS A 148 -12.34 3.29 1.95
N ALA A 149 -13.11 2.25 2.16
CA ALA A 149 -12.80 0.91 1.70
C ALA A 149 -13.83 0.43 0.68
N VAL A 150 -13.39 -0.40 -0.25
CA VAL A 150 -14.26 -1.18 -1.13
C VAL A 150 -14.35 -2.61 -0.64
N SER A 151 -15.44 -3.29 -0.99
CA SER A 151 -15.64 -4.69 -0.59
C SER A 151 -14.74 -5.64 -1.36
N ALA A 152 -14.52 -6.83 -0.80
CA ALA A 152 -13.80 -7.91 -1.49
C ALA A 152 -14.44 -8.27 -2.84
N ALA A 153 -15.76 -8.23 -2.96
CA ALA A 153 -16.45 -8.48 -4.23
C ALA A 153 -16.13 -7.40 -5.29
N TRP A 154 -15.99 -6.13 -4.88
CA TRP A 154 -15.56 -5.05 -5.77
C TRP A 154 -14.10 -5.26 -6.20
N MET A 155 -13.22 -5.64 -5.25
CA MET A 155 -11.82 -5.96 -5.55
C MET A 155 -11.68 -7.13 -6.52
N GLU A 156 -12.53 -8.16 -6.42
CA GLU A 156 -12.54 -9.26 -7.40
C GLU A 156 -12.88 -8.78 -8.82
N LYS A 157 -13.85 -7.88 -8.95
CA LYS A 157 -14.17 -7.27 -10.25
C LYS A 157 -12.96 -6.51 -10.80
N LEU A 158 -12.28 -5.73 -9.96
CA LEU A 158 -11.08 -5.00 -10.33
C LEU A 158 -9.96 -5.95 -10.79
N ALA A 159 -9.68 -7.00 -10.02
CA ALA A 159 -8.66 -7.99 -10.36
C ALA A 159 -8.94 -8.70 -11.69
N LYS A 160 -10.21 -9.11 -11.92
CA LYS A 160 -10.65 -9.71 -13.20
C LYS A 160 -10.49 -8.75 -14.38
N LEU A 161 -10.80 -7.47 -14.19
CA LEU A 161 -10.60 -6.47 -15.20
C LEU A 161 -9.11 -6.29 -15.52
N CYS A 162 -8.28 -6.11 -14.48
CA CYS A 162 -6.83 -5.94 -14.63
C CYS A 162 -6.19 -7.15 -15.34
N ALA A 163 -6.58 -8.36 -14.97
CA ALA A 163 -6.12 -9.58 -15.66
C ALA A 163 -6.51 -9.60 -17.14
N ARG A 164 -7.72 -9.17 -17.48
CA ARG A 164 -8.22 -9.11 -18.87
C ARG A 164 -7.51 -8.04 -19.71
N THR A 165 -7.13 -6.93 -19.09
CA THR A 165 -6.48 -5.79 -19.78
C THR A 165 -4.97 -5.86 -19.79
N GLY A 166 -4.36 -6.80 -19.06
CA GLY A 166 -2.91 -6.88 -18.85
C GLY A 166 -2.37 -5.82 -17.90
N THR A 167 -3.22 -5.24 -17.07
CA THR A 167 -2.85 -4.23 -16.07
C THR A 167 -2.30 -4.89 -14.81
N LEU A 168 -1.12 -4.50 -14.35
CA LEU A 168 -0.61 -4.91 -13.05
C LEU A 168 -1.42 -4.24 -11.93
N LEU A 169 -2.07 -5.02 -11.09
CA LEU A 169 -2.79 -4.53 -9.92
C LEU A 169 -1.91 -4.64 -8.68
N VAL A 170 -1.55 -3.52 -8.10
CA VAL A 170 -0.83 -3.42 -6.82
C VAL A 170 -1.79 -2.94 -5.75
N ILE A 171 -2.07 -3.78 -4.75
CA ILE A 171 -3.00 -3.49 -3.66
C ILE A 171 -2.19 -3.16 -2.41
N ASP A 172 -2.42 -1.96 -1.86
CA ASP A 172 -1.85 -1.54 -0.58
C ASP A 172 -2.89 -1.77 0.54
N GLU A 173 -2.62 -2.73 1.40
CA GLU A 173 -3.47 -3.12 2.51
C GLU A 173 -2.96 -2.65 3.88
N CYS A 174 -2.08 -1.63 3.93
CA CYS A 174 -1.49 -1.12 5.18
C CYS A 174 -2.52 -0.84 6.29
N PHE A 175 -3.76 -0.49 5.93
CA PHE A 175 -4.82 -0.16 6.87
C PHE A 175 -5.97 -1.18 6.90
N SER A 176 -5.84 -2.34 6.27
CA SER A 176 -6.91 -3.34 6.19
C SER A 176 -7.34 -3.86 7.56
N GLU A 177 -6.40 -4.03 8.50
CA GLU A 177 -6.68 -4.48 9.88
C GLU A 177 -7.41 -3.41 10.73
N MET A 178 -7.49 -2.15 10.28
CA MET A 178 -8.15 -1.05 10.98
C MET A 178 -9.63 -0.89 10.61
N VAL A 179 -10.12 -1.68 9.66
CA VAL A 179 -11.52 -1.64 9.25
C VAL A 179 -12.38 -2.31 10.31
N SER A 180 -13.34 -1.56 10.86
CA SER A 180 -14.30 -2.07 11.83
C SER A 180 -15.55 -2.61 11.14
N GLY A 181 -16.21 -3.61 11.76
CA GLY A 181 -17.45 -4.21 11.27
C GLY A 181 -17.23 -5.49 10.47
N ASN A 182 -18.28 -5.92 9.75
CA ASN A 182 -18.29 -7.18 9.01
C ASN A 182 -17.81 -7.04 7.56
N MET A 183 -17.17 -5.93 7.20
CA MET A 183 -16.68 -5.73 5.84
C MET A 183 -15.35 -6.48 5.64
N GLU A 184 -15.37 -7.50 4.80
CA GLU A 184 -14.15 -8.16 4.36
C GLU A 184 -13.50 -7.29 3.27
N VAL A 185 -12.39 -6.66 3.62
CA VAL A 185 -11.65 -5.73 2.74
C VAL A 185 -10.33 -6.30 2.26
N SER A 186 -9.74 -7.24 3.00
CA SER A 186 -8.47 -7.86 2.60
C SER A 186 -8.67 -8.81 1.43
N PHE A 187 -7.84 -8.65 0.42
CA PHE A 187 -7.83 -9.48 -0.79
C PHE A 187 -6.78 -10.60 -0.71
N GLU A 188 -5.88 -10.53 0.26
CA GLU A 188 -4.77 -11.46 0.47
C GLU A 188 -5.19 -12.93 0.44
N LYS A 189 -6.28 -13.28 1.15
CA LYS A 189 -6.77 -14.65 1.25
C LYS A 189 -7.33 -15.23 -0.06
N ARG A 190 -7.43 -14.44 -1.11
CA ARG A 190 -8.07 -14.79 -2.39
C ARG A 190 -7.07 -14.88 -3.55
N MET A 191 -5.80 -14.58 -3.29
CA MET A 191 -4.73 -14.62 -4.29
C MET A 191 -3.98 -15.98 -4.33
N VAL A 192 -4.50 -16.99 -3.63
CA VAL A 192 -3.91 -18.34 -3.55
C VAL A 192 -4.57 -19.27 -4.56
#